data_f82abc6f2fd7873110f03431a23abed0
#
_entry.id   f82abc6f2fd7873110f03431a23abed0
#
_cell.length_a   1.000
_cell.length_b   1.000
_cell.length_c   1.000
_cell.angle_alpha   90.00
_cell.angle_beta   90.00
_cell.angle_gamma   90.00
#
_symmetry.space_group_name_H-M   'P 1'
#
loop_
_entity.id
_entity.type
_entity.pdbx_description
1 polymer ?
#
loop_
_entity_poly.entity_id
_entity_poly.type
_entity_poly.pdbx_seq_one_letter_code
_entity_poly.pdbx_strand_id
1 'polypeptide(L)'
;MEEKKIPYVEEEYDVVVVGAGHAGCEAALACARLGLETIIFTVSVDSIAMMPCNPNIGGSSKGHLVREIDALGGEMGKNIDHTFIQSKMLNASKGPAVHSLRAQADKAEYSRRMRQILENQEHLVIKQAEVCDLLWD
;
A
#
# COMPACT_ATOMS: atom_id res chain seq x y z
N MET A 1 35.59 6.77 -30.48
CA MET A 1 35.26 6.19 -29.16
C MET A 1 33.91 5.48 -29.34
N GLU A 2 33.93 4.15 -29.33
CA GLU A 2 32.64 3.40 -29.31
C GLU A 2 31.95 3.68 -27.99
N GLU A 3 30.75 4.26 -28.04
CA GLU A 3 29.88 4.34 -26.89
C GLU A 3 29.59 2.91 -26.41
N LYS A 4 30.09 2.55 -25.25
CA LYS A 4 29.68 1.33 -24.58
C LYS A 4 28.19 1.43 -24.30
N LYS A 5 27.37 0.81 -25.14
CA LYS A 5 25.94 0.63 -24.84
C LYS A 5 25.83 -0.10 -23.51
N ILE A 6 25.33 0.60 -22.49
CA ILE A 6 24.97 -0.03 -21.22
C ILE A 6 23.79 -0.95 -21.53
N PRO A 7 23.88 -2.25 -21.23
CA PRO A 7 22.74 -3.13 -21.43
C PRO A 7 21.58 -2.68 -20.53
N TYR A 8 20.41 -2.53 -21.10
CA TYR A 8 19.17 -2.21 -20.38
C TYR A 8 18.12 -3.29 -20.69
N VAL A 9 17.16 -3.40 -19.80
CA VAL A 9 15.98 -4.24 -19.95
C VAL A 9 14.80 -3.33 -20.20
N GLU A 10 14.05 -3.60 -21.26
CA GLU A 10 12.82 -2.91 -21.59
C GLU A 10 11.65 -3.84 -21.28
N GLU A 11 10.69 -3.31 -20.54
CA GLU A 11 9.47 -4.02 -20.17
C GLU A 11 8.28 -3.09 -20.35
N GLU A 12 7.14 -3.62 -20.72
CA GLU A 12 5.92 -2.88 -20.98
C GLU A 12 4.85 -3.24 -19.94
N TYR A 13 4.20 -2.23 -19.38
CA TYR A 13 3.13 -2.35 -18.41
C TYR A 13 2.05 -1.32 -18.69
N ASP A 14 0.79 -1.64 -18.35
CA ASP A 14 -0.33 -0.69 -18.44
C ASP A 14 -0.20 0.42 -17.38
N VAL A 15 0.28 0.05 -16.18
CA VAL A 15 0.39 0.96 -15.04
C VAL A 15 1.70 0.78 -14.30
N VAL A 16 2.34 1.90 -14.02
CA VAL A 16 3.53 1.96 -13.18
C VAL A 16 3.21 2.73 -11.89
N VAL A 17 3.46 2.10 -10.75
CA VAL A 17 3.30 2.71 -9.43
C VAL A 17 4.68 2.95 -8.82
N VAL A 18 4.96 4.19 -8.43
CA VAL A 18 6.23 4.56 -7.81
C VAL A 18 6.05 4.74 -6.31
N GLY A 19 6.66 3.86 -5.54
CA GLY A 19 6.61 3.83 -4.07
C GLY A 19 5.56 2.87 -3.52
N ALA A 20 5.98 1.95 -2.66
CA ALA A 20 5.14 0.95 -2.00
C ALA A 20 4.74 1.33 -0.57
N GLY A 21 4.42 2.60 -0.34
CA GLY A 21 3.71 3.05 0.86
C GLY A 21 2.24 2.62 0.81
N HIS A 22 1.45 3.02 1.82
CA HIS A 22 0.03 2.62 1.88
C HIS A 22 -0.76 2.98 0.62
N ALA A 23 -0.59 4.19 0.10
CA ALA A 23 -1.28 4.64 -1.10
C ALA A 23 -0.84 3.86 -2.36
N GLY A 24 0.47 3.61 -2.49
CA GLY A 24 1.01 2.83 -3.60
C GLY A 24 0.53 1.39 -3.59
N CYS A 25 0.47 0.75 -2.42
CA CYS A 25 -0.07 -0.61 -2.28
C CYS A 25 -1.54 -0.67 -2.74
N GLU A 26 -2.37 0.27 -2.30
CA GLU A 26 -3.79 0.33 -2.69
C GLU A 26 -3.94 0.59 -4.20
N ALA A 27 -3.16 1.52 -4.76
CA ALA A 27 -3.19 1.82 -6.19
C ALA A 27 -2.78 0.60 -7.03
N ALA A 28 -1.67 -0.05 -6.68
CA ALA A 28 -1.19 -1.22 -7.41
C ALA A 28 -2.18 -2.39 -7.35
N LEU A 29 -2.74 -2.67 -6.17
CA LEU A 29 -3.76 -3.71 -6.01
C LEU A 29 -5.04 -3.39 -6.80
N ALA A 30 -5.49 -2.14 -6.78
CA ALA A 30 -6.67 -1.73 -7.54
C ALA A 30 -6.48 -1.94 -9.04
N CYS A 31 -5.35 -1.50 -9.61
CA CYS A 31 -5.04 -1.66 -11.03
C CYS A 31 -4.93 -3.15 -11.42
N ALA A 32 -4.17 -3.92 -10.66
CA ALA A 32 -4.00 -5.34 -10.92
C ALA A 32 -5.32 -6.14 -10.83
N ARG A 33 -6.19 -5.81 -9.87
CA ARG A 33 -7.52 -6.42 -9.72
C ARG A 33 -8.49 -6.05 -10.85
N LEU A 34 -8.24 -4.94 -11.54
CA LEU A 34 -8.94 -4.59 -12.77
C LEU A 34 -8.39 -5.32 -14.02
N GLY A 35 -7.37 -6.16 -13.85
CA GLY A 35 -6.74 -6.93 -14.93
C GLY A 35 -5.70 -6.14 -15.73
N LEU A 36 -5.19 -5.03 -15.19
CA LEU A 36 -4.13 -4.26 -15.82
C LEU A 36 -2.76 -4.80 -15.42
N GLU A 37 -1.88 -5.00 -16.39
CA GLU A 37 -0.48 -5.38 -16.11
C GLU A 37 0.20 -4.23 -15.38
N THR A 38 0.46 -4.44 -14.10
CA THR A 38 0.88 -3.39 -13.17
C THR A 38 2.26 -3.70 -12.60
N ILE A 39 3.12 -2.69 -12.53
CA ILE A 39 4.40 -2.78 -11.82
C ILE A 39 4.45 -1.75 -10.70
N ILE A 40 4.95 -2.17 -9.54
CA ILE A 40 5.21 -1.27 -8.40
C ILE A 40 6.71 -1.25 -8.08
N PHE A 41 7.29 -0.06 -8.04
CA PHE A 41 8.67 0.17 -7.65
C PHE A 41 8.77 0.57 -6.18
N THR A 42 9.77 0.02 -5.50
CA THR A 42 10.13 0.41 -4.13
C THR A 42 11.65 0.36 -3.96
N VAL A 43 12.19 1.28 -3.17
CA VAL A 43 13.62 1.26 -2.84
C VAL A 43 14.00 0.09 -1.92
N SER A 44 13.04 -0.43 -1.17
CA SER A 44 13.21 -1.61 -0.33
C SER A 44 11.89 -2.36 -0.18
N VAL A 45 11.90 -3.65 -0.49
CA VAL A 45 10.73 -4.52 -0.29
C VAL A 45 10.39 -4.71 1.19
N ASP A 46 11.35 -4.52 2.08
CA ASP A 46 11.13 -4.61 3.53
C ASP A 46 10.42 -3.36 4.10
N SER A 47 10.32 -2.29 3.31
CA SER A 47 9.60 -1.07 3.68
C SER A 47 8.18 -0.97 3.11
N ILE A 48 7.69 -2.03 2.46
CA ILE A 48 6.32 -2.07 1.93
C ILE A 48 5.31 -1.86 3.05
N ALA A 49 4.39 -0.91 2.87
CA ALA A 49 3.35 -0.53 3.84
C ALA A 49 3.88 -0.26 5.26
N MET A 50 5.09 0.25 5.37
CA MET A 50 5.74 0.53 6.64
C MET A 50 4.97 1.55 7.46
N MET A 51 4.89 1.31 8.77
CA MET A 51 4.31 2.21 9.77
C MET A 51 5.42 2.79 10.66
N PRO A 52 6.14 3.85 10.26
CA PRO A 52 7.34 4.31 10.96
C PRO A 52 7.06 4.97 12.32
N CYS A 53 5.88 5.55 12.48
CA CYS A 53 5.49 6.23 13.72
C CYS A 53 4.53 5.38 14.57
N ASN A 54 3.34 5.90 14.84
CA ASN A 54 2.30 5.17 15.57
C ASN A 54 1.60 4.18 14.63
N PRO A 55 1.67 2.88 14.89
CA PRO A 55 1.09 1.87 14.03
C PRO A 55 -0.43 1.78 14.23
N ASN A 56 -1.15 2.83 13.88
CA ASN A 56 -2.60 2.92 14.06
C ASN A 56 -3.31 3.16 12.73
N ILE A 57 -4.36 2.41 12.50
CA ILE A 57 -5.32 2.61 11.41
C ILE A 57 -6.63 3.14 11.99
N GLY A 58 -7.22 4.14 11.33
CA GLY A 58 -8.44 4.78 11.78
C GLY A 58 -8.21 5.99 12.68
N GLY A 59 -9.19 6.30 13.55
CA GLY A 59 -9.22 7.48 14.40
C GLY A 59 -10.09 8.60 13.85
N SER A 60 -10.14 9.73 14.58
CA SER A 60 -11.16 10.78 14.40
C SER A 60 -11.21 11.42 13.00
N SER A 61 -10.09 11.43 12.25
CA SER A 61 -10.02 12.04 10.92
C SER A 61 -9.71 11.04 9.80
N LYS A 62 -9.52 9.76 10.13
CA LYS A 62 -9.03 8.75 9.18
C LYS A 62 -9.93 7.52 9.08
N GLY A 63 -10.71 7.22 10.11
CA GLY A 63 -11.52 6.00 10.16
C GLY A 63 -12.55 5.90 9.04
N HIS A 64 -13.18 7.01 8.65
CA HIS A 64 -14.12 7.05 7.55
C HIS A 64 -13.43 6.85 6.20
N LEU A 65 -12.23 7.40 5.99
CA LEU A 65 -11.44 7.18 4.77
C LEU A 65 -11.05 5.71 4.59
N VAL A 66 -10.66 5.04 5.68
CA VAL A 66 -10.36 3.60 5.64
C VAL A 66 -11.59 2.79 5.23
N ARG A 67 -12.78 3.15 5.74
CA ARG A 67 -14.04 2.50 5.37
C ARG A 67 -14.44 2.75 3.92
N GLU A 68 -14.17 3.95 3.41
CA GLU A 68 -14.39 4.28 1.99
C GLU A 68 -13.49 3.46 1.08
N ILE A 69 -12.20 3.34 1.44
CA ILE A 69 -11.24 2.49 0.72
C ILE A 69 -11.69 1.02 0.76
N ASP A 70 -12.11 0.52 1.93
CA ASP A 70 -12.61 -0.84 2.10
C ASP A 70 -13.86 -1.10 1.27
N ALA A 71 -14.81 -0.16 1.24
CA ALA A 71 -16.01 -0.23 0.42
C ALA A 71 -15.72 -0.31 -1.09
N LEU A 72 -14.59 0.25 -1.53
CA LEU A 72 -14.09 0.16 -2.91
C LEU A 72 -13.26 -1.11 -3.17
N GLY A 73 -13.16 -2.00 -2.19
CA GLY A 73 -12.39 -3.25 -2.32
C GLY A 73 -10.92 -3.16 -1.93
N GLY A 74 -10.53 -2.07 -1.25
CA GLY A 74 -9.16 -1.86 -0.77
C GLY A 74 -8.71 -2.88 0.26
N GLU A 75 -7.43 -2.89 0.56
CA GLU A 75 -6.80 -3.92 1.39
C GLU A 75 -6.46 -3.46 2.81
N MET A 76 -6.35 -2.15 3.04
CA MET A 76 -5.94 -1.60 4.34
C MET A 76 -6.86 -2.05 5.48
N GLY A 77 -8.18 -2.00 5.29
CA GLY A 77 -9.17 -2.43 6.27
C GLY A 77 -9.04 -3.91 6.58
N LYS A 78 -8.95 -4.74 5.56
CA LYS A 78 -8.77 -6.20 5.69
C LYS A 78 -7.45 -6.55 6.37
N ASN A 79 -6.38 -5.85 6.02
CA ASN A 79 -5.06 -6.12 6.59
C ASN A 79 -5.02 -5.75 8.08
N ILE A 80 -5.60 -4.61 8.48
CA ILE A 80 -5.65 -4.25 9.90
C ILE A 80 -6.52 -5.21 10.72
N ASP A 81 -7.60 -5.73 10.16
CA ASP A 81 -8.46 -6.71 10.85
C ASP A 81 -7.74 -8.02 11.19
N HIS A 82 -6.69 -8.35 10.45
CA HIS A 82 -5.86 -9.52 10.72
C HIS A 82 -4.64 -9.24 11.62
N THR A 83 -4.24 -7.97 11.73
CA THR A 83 -2.95 -7.62 12.35
C THR A 83 -3.08 -6.66 13.52
N PHE A 84 -4.31 -6.30 13.92
CA PHE A 84 -4.50 -5.45 15.07
C PHE A 84 -4.18 -6.18 16.38
N ILE A 85 -3.54 -5.48 17.32
CA ILE A 85 -3.29 -5.93 18.69
C ILE A 85 -4.25 -5.31 19.69
N GLN A 86 -4.83 -4.17 19.34
CA GLN A 86 -5.83 -3.49 20.13
C GLN A 86 -6.74 -2.67 19.23
N SER A 87 -8.05 -2.73 19.47
CA SER A 87 -9.00 -1.79 18.89
C SER A 87 -9.73 -1.02 19.97
N LYS A 88 -9.94 0.27 19.75
CA LYS A 88 -10.59 1.16 20.72
C LYS A 88 -11.50 2.16 20.03
N MET A 89 -12.69 2.33 20.58
CA MET A 89 -13.56 3.43 20.20
C MET A 89 -13.09 4.71 20.89
N LEU A 90 -12.71 5.70 20.10
CA LEU A 90 -12.38 7.04 20.57
C LEU A 90 -13.65 7.86 20.75
N ASN A 91 -13.60 8.82 21.68
CA ASN A 91 -14.71 9.74 21.97
C ASN A 91 -16.02 9.04 22.39
N ALA A 92 -15.95 7.85 22.99
CA ALA A 92 -17.13 7.08 23.39
C ALA A 92 -18.03 7.82 24.41
N SER A 93 -17.45 8.75 25.17
CA SER A 93 -18.20 9.61 26.11
C SER A 93 -18.85 10.84 25.46
N LYS A 94 -18.63 11.06 24.16
CA LYS A 94 -19.20 12.15 23.38
C LYS A 94 -20.31 11.63 22.47
N GLY A 95 -21.01 12.52 21.79
CA GLY A 95 -22.08 12.11 20.89
C GLY A 95 -21.63 11.18 19.75
N PRO A 96 -22.54 10.38 19.17
CA PRO A 96 -22.23 9.36 18.15
C PRO A 96 -21.50 9.91 16.92
N ALA A 97 -21.74 11.18 16.58
CA ALA A 97 -21.13 11.83 15.42
C ALA A 97 -19.60 11.91 15.47
N VAL A 98 -19.00 11.81 16.65
CA VAL A 98 -17.53 11.87 16.84
C VAL A 98 -16.93 10.54 17.27
N HIS A 99 -17.73 9.48 17.34
CA HIS A 99 -17.22 8.13 17.59
C HIS A 99 -16.29 7.70 16.46
N SER A 100 -15.10 7.25 16.81
CA SER A 100 -14.10 6.86 15.82
C SER A 100 -13.36 5.62 16.28
N LEU A 101 -13.43 4.58 15.48
CA LEU A 101 -12.66 3.36 15.72
C LEU A 101 -11.20 3.59 15.37
N ARG A 102 -10.29 3.19 16.25
CA ARG A 102 -8.86 3.17 16.02
C ARG A 102 -8.33 1.79 16.38
N ALA A 103 -7.63 1.16 15.43
CA ALA A 103 -6.94 -0.09 15.62
C ALA A 103 -5.43 0.12 15.66
N GLN A 104 -4.78 -0.40 16.69
CA GLN A 104 -3.32 -0.45 16.78
C GLN A 104 -2.84 -1.74 16.14
N ALA A 105 -1.94 -1.64 15.16
CA ALA A 105 -1.39 -2.76 14.44
C ALA A 105 -0.14 -3.32 15.11
N ASP A 106 0.09 -4.63 14.95
CA ASP A 106 1.44 -5.15 14.88
C ASP A 106 2.05 -4.67 13.57
N LYS A 107 2.95 -3.69 13.64
CA LYS A 107 3.50 -3.04 12.45
C LYS A 107 4.35 -3.96 11.57
N ALA A 108 5.04 -4.92 12.18
CA ALA A 108 5.85 -5.88 11.45
C ALA A 108 4.96 -6.87 10.69
N GLU A 109 3.94 -7.38 11.36
CA GLU A 109 2.97 -8.30 10.77
C GLU A 109 2.12 -7.61 9.68
N TYR A 110 1.72 -6.35 9.89
CA TYR A 110 0.98 -5.57 8.90
C TYR A 110 1.78 -5.41 7.60
N SER A 111 3.05 -5.01 7.70
CA SER A 111 3.94 -4.86 6.54
C SER A 111 4.19 -6.21 5.86
N ARG A 112 4.51 -7.26 6.62
CA ARG A 112 4.73 -8.62 6.11
C ARG A 112 3.52 -9.15 5.35
N ARG A 113 2.33 -9.00 5.91
CA ARG A 113 1.08 -9.44 5.29
C ARG A 113 0.76 -8.64 4.03
N MET A 114 0.92 -7.32 4.04
CA MET A 114 0.71 -6.50 2.84
C MET A 114 1.67 -6.91 1.71
N ARG A 115 2.93 -7.16 2.03
CA ARG A 115 3.91 -7.66 1.07
C ARG A 115 3.45 -8.99 0.46
N GLN A 116 3.01 -9.94 1.27
CA GLN A 116 2.51 -11.23 0.77
C GLN A 116 1.28 -11.07 -0.13
N ILE A 117 0.39 -10.14 0.18
CA ILE A 117 -0.78 -9.85 -0.65
C ILE A 117 -0.35 -9.34 -2.03
N LEU A 118 0.59 -8.39 -2.06
CA LEU A 118 1.14 -7.87 -3.31
C LEU A 118 1.88 -8.94 -4.12
N GLU A 119 2.71 -9.76 -3.46
CA GLU A 119 3.49 -10.83 -4.11
C GLU A 119 2.60 -11.93 -4.73
N ASN A 120 1.41 -12.17 -4.16
CA ASN A 120 0.46 -13.16 -4.64
C ASN A 120 -0.63 -12.60 -5.57
N GLN A 121 -0.62 -11.29 -5.82
CA GLN A 121 -1.62 -10.66 -6.69
C GLN A 121 -1.28 -10.92 -8.16
N GLU A 122 -2.20 -11.53 -8.90
CA GLU A 122 -2.11 -11.64 -10.36
C GLU A 122 -2.02 -10.25 -11.01
N HIS A 123 -1.35 -10.15 -12.15
CA HIS A 123 -1.11 -8.91 -12.89
C HIS A 123 -0.31 -7.85 -12.12
N LEU A 124 0.44 -8.24 -11.07
CA LEU A 124 1.26 -7.32 -10.28
C LEU A 124 2.70 -7.82 -10.16
N VAL A 125 3.63 -6.96 -10.57
CA VAL A 125 5.08 -7.19 -10.42
C VAL A 125 5.64 -6.18 -9.42
N ILE A 126 6.45 -6.66 -8.49
CA ILE A 126 7.17 -5.80 -7.54
C ILE A 126 8.63 -5.74 -7.96
N LYS A 127 9.17 -4.53 -8.12
CA LYS A 127 10.61 -4.32 -8.36
C LYS A 127 11.23 -3.46 -7.27
N GLN A 128 12.32 -3.98 -6.71
CA GLN A 128 13.19 -3.18 -5.83
C GLN A 128 14.17 -2.39 -6.68
N ALA A 129 13.83 -1.13 -6.92
CA ALA A 129 14.66 -0.20 -7.67
C ALA A 129 14.29 1.23 -7.34
N GLU A 130 15.21 2.15 -7.57
CA GLU A 130 14.96 3.58 -7.50
C GLU A 130 14.54 4.07 -8.90
N VAL A 131 13.42 4.79 -8.96
CA VAL A 131 12.98 5.48 -10.16
C VAL A 131 13.71 6.82 -10.22
N CYS A 132 14.56 7.00 -11.22
CA CYS A 132 15.43 8.16 -11.33
C CYS A 132 14.85 9.24 -12.25
N ASP A 133 14.07 8.87 -13.25
CA ASP A 133 13.53 9.81 -14.24
C ASP A 133 12.26 9.27 -14.89
N LEU A 134 11.49 10.19 -15.49
CA LEU A 134 10.36 9.91 -16.36
C LEU A 134 10.65 10.52 -17.73
N LEU A 135 10.72 9.68 -18.75
CA LEU A 135 10.97 10.12 -20.10
C LEU A 135 9.64 10.25 -20.85
N TRP A 136 9.51 11.29 -21.68
CA TRP A 136 8.32 11.56 -22.51
C TRP A 136 8.76 11.64 -23.95
N ASP A 137 7.94 11.16 -24.85
CA ASP A 137 8.08 11.37 -26.29
C ASP A 137 7.50 12.72 -26.71
#